data_ea5e866bd2b5f8fe84057f250e46df83
#
_entry.id   ea5e866bd2b5f8fe84057f250e46df83
#
_cell.length_a   1.000
_cell.length_b   1.000
_cell.length_c   1.000
_cell.angle_alpha   90.00
_cell.angle_beta   90.00
_cell.angle_gamma   90.00
#
_symmetry.space_group_name_H-M   'P 1'
#
loop_
_entity.id
_entity.type
_entity.pdbx_description
1 polymer ?
#
loop_
_entity_poly.entity_id
_entity_poly.type
_entity_poly.pdbx_seq_one_letter_code
_entity_poly.pdbx_strand_id
1 'polypeptide(L)'
;GTLVNTNHLRAQLIDEGEHLRAGTDSEVAAKAIGHLTRQTHHLREGIRYAMENLEGAYAMVLASPEALYAFRDPHGIRPLCIGQLPEGRGWVVSSETCGLDIVGAEYVRDVEPGEMVRFTAEGMVSEQAVPPRPRASCIFEYVYFARPDSVLDGQSVYQARRAMGRILAD
;
A
#
# COMPACT_ATOMS: atom_id res chain seq x y z
N GLY A 1 4.30 -5.30 -5.56
CA GLY A 1 3.34 -6.26 -5.04
C GLY A 1 2.89 -7.22 -6.14
N THR A 2 2.23 -8.27 -5.74
CA THR A 2 1.65 -9.23 -6.69
C THR A 2 0.36 -9.77 -6.08
N LEU A 3 -0.72 -9.73 -6.86
CA LEU A 3 -2.00 -10.34 -6.49
C LEU A 3 -2.00 -11.79 -6.99
N VAL A 4 -2.37 -12.73 -6.12
CA VAL A 4 -2.34 -14.17 -6.44
C VAL A 4 -3.66 -14.69 -7.01
N ASN A 5 -4.77 -13.96 -6.80
CA ASN A 5 -6.09 -14.31 -7.31
C ASN A 5 -6.55 -13.48 -8.52
N THR A 6 -5.63 -12.82 -9.23
CA THR A 6 -5.91 -11.93 -10.37
C THR A 6 -6.79 -12.57 -11.43
N ASN A 7 -6.52 -13.83 -11.81
CA ASN A 7 -7.28 -14.51 -12.87
C ASN A 7 -8.74 -14.77 -12.45
N HIS A 8 -8.98 -15.13 -11.20
CA HIS A 8 -10.32 -15.33 -10.66
C HIS A 8 -11.12 -14.04 -10.66
N LEU A 9 -10.54 -12.96 -10.10
CA LEU A 9 -11.19 -11.65 -10.05
C LEU A 9 -11.43 -11.07 -11.45
N ARG A 10 -10.51 -11.31 -12.38
CA ARG A 10 -10.68 -10.90 -13.77
C ARG A 10 -11.89 -11.57 -14.42
N ALA A 11 -12.05 -12.89 -14.25
CA ALA A 11 -13.19 -13.62 -14.76
C ALA A 11 -14.50 -13.08 -14.17
N GLN A 12 -14.55 -12.92 -12.86
CA GLN A 12 -15.73 -12.36 -12.17
C GLN A 12 -16.09 -10.97 -12.69
N LEU A 13 -15.13 -10.05 -12.82
CA LEU A 13 -15.38 -8.69 -13.32
C LEU A 13 -15.88 -8.69 -14.77
N ILE A 14 -15.40 -9.61 -15.62
CA ILE A 14 -15.88 -9.77 -17.00
C ILE A 14 -17.34 -10.25 -16.98
N ASP A 15 -17.68 -11.22 -16.15
CA ASP A 15 -19.06 -11.73 -16.02
C ASP A 15 -20.01 -10.63 -15.51
N GLU A 16 -19.49 -9.69 -14.70
CA GLU A 16 -20.21 -8.50 -14.22
C GLU A 16 -20.22 -7.34 -15.24
N GLY A 17 -19.72 -7.55 -16.46
CA GLY A 17 -19.76 -6.61 -17.58
C GLY A 17 -18.60 -5.61 -17.64
N GLU A 18 -17.53 -5.82 -16.86
CA GLU A 18 -16.34 -4.98 -16.95
C GLU A 18 -15.45 -5.33 -18.13
N HIS A 19 -14.89 -4.30 -18.74
CA HIS A 19 -13.90 -4.46 -19.81
C HIS A 19 -12.49 -4.24 -19.27
N LEU A 20 -11.66 -5.27 -19.36
CA LEU A 20 -10.24 -5.22 -19.00
C LEU A 20 -9.39 -5.25 -20.28
N ARG A 21 -8.40 -4.37 -20.37
CA ARG A 21 -7.54 -4.18 -21.56
C ARG A 21 -6.11 -4.65 -21.37
N ALA A 22 -5.58 -4.49 -20.15
CA ALA A 22 -4.23 -4.90 -19.80
C ALA A 22 -4.24 -6.26 -19.08
N GLY A 23 -3.08 -6.93 -19.05
CA GLY A 23 -2.88 -8.17 -18.30
C GLY A 23 -2.39 -7.95 -16.87
N THR A 24 -2.48 -6.71 -16.31
CA THR A 24 -1.88 -6.36 -15.04
C THR A 24 -2.84 -6.55 -13.87
N ASP A 25 -2.30 -6.91 -12.71
CA ASP A 25 -3.04 -6.98 -11.45
C ASP A 25 -3.55 -5.60 -11.00
N SER A 26 -2.82 -4.53 -11.32
CA SER A 26 -3.24 -3.15 -11.04
C SER A 26 -4.53 -2.77 -11.76
N GLU A 27 -4.74 -3.22 -13.00
CA GLU A 27 -6.00 -3.00 -13.70
C GLU A 27 -7.15 -3.73 -13.02
N VAL A 28 -6.94 -4.98 -12.61
CA VAL A 28 -7.96 -5.76 -11.90
C VAL A 28 -8.35 -5.07 -10.60
N ALA A 29 -7.38 -4.62 -9.80
CA ALA A 29 -7.64 -3.86 -8.58
C ALA A 29 -8.43 -2.57 -8.84
N ALA A 30 -8.01 -1.78 -9.84
CA ALA A 30 -8.69 -0.53 -10.21
C ALA A 30 -10.14 -0.79 -10.69
N LYS A 31 -10.35 -1.86 -11.46
CA LYS A 31 -11.69 -2.25 -11.94
C LYS A 31 -12.59 -2.75 -10.81
N ALA A 32 -12.07 -3.53 -9.87
CA ALA A 32 -12.82 -3.97 -8.70
C ALA A 32 -13.28 -2.77 -7.84
N ILE A 33 -12.37 -1.80 -7.58
CA ILE A 33 -12.70 -0.56 -6.89
C ILE A 33 -13.78 0.22 -7.66
N GLY A 34 -13.58 0.44 -8.96
CA GLY A 34 -14.49 1.21 -9.79
C GLY A 34 -15.87 0.57 -9.94
N HIS A 35 -15.94 -0.76 -10.01
CA HIS A 35 -17.20 -1.51 -10.13
C HIS A 35 -18.12 -1.22 -8.93
N LEU A 36 -17.65 -1.43 -7.71
CA LEU A 36 -18.47 -1.17 -6.52
C LEU A 36 -18.69 0.34 -6.28
N THR A 37 -17.71 1.19 -6.61
CA THR A 37 -17.89 2.65 -6.51
C THR A 37 -19.06 3.14 -7.35
N ARG A 38 -19.27 2.57 -8.56
CA ARG A 38 -20.43 2.92 -9.41
C ARG A 38 -21.77 2.48 -8.82
N GLN A 39 -21.77 1.37 -8.09
CA GLN A 39 -22.98 0.84 -7.45
C GLN A 39 -23.36 1.63 -6.18
N THR A 40 -22.36 1.97 -5.38
CA THR A 40 -22.57 2.60 -4.05
C THR A 40 -22.48 4.12 -4.09
N HIS A 41 -21.91 4.70 -5.15
CA HIS A 41 -21.50 6.11 -5.25
C HIS A 41 -20.48 6.55 -4.19
N HIS A 42 -19.79 5.59 -3.53
CA HIS A 42 -18.79 5.84 -2.49
C HIS A 42 -17.48 5.15 -2.80
N LEU A 43 -16.45 5.93 -3.15
CA LEU A 43 -15.10 5.41 -3.46
C LEU A 43 -14.49 4.63 -2.28
N ARG A 44 -14.73 5.09 -1.05
CA ARG A 44 -14.29 4.41 0.18
C ARG A 44 -14.81 2.97 0.25
N GLU A 45 -16.07 2.74 -0.08
CA GLU A 45 -16.68 1.39 -0.09
C GLU A 45 -16.11 0.54 -1.23
N GLY A 46 -15.82 1.15 -2.38
CA GLY A 46 -15.13 0.48 -3.49
C GLY A 46 -13.74 0.00 -3.11
N ILE A 47 -12.95 0.83 -2.41
CA ILE A 47 -11.61 0.44 -1.93
C ILE A 47 -11.74 -0.69 -0.88
N ARG A 48 -12.65 -0.58 0.08
CA ARG A 48 -12.86 -1.62 1.11
C ARG A 48 -13.23 -2.96 0.48
N TYR A 49 -14.17 -2.97 -0.45
CA TYR A 49 -14.55 -4.17 -1.20
C TYR A 49 -13.34 -4.79 -1.92
N ALA A 50 -12.52 -3.98 -2.59
CA ALA A 50 -11.31 -4.47 -3.21
C ALA A 50 -10.36 -5.08 -2.18
N MET A 51 -10.14 -4.44 -1.04
CA MET A 51 -9.27 -4.97 0.03
C MET A 51 -9.80 -6.29 0.62
N GLU A 52 -11.11 -6.50 0.67
CA GLU A 52 -11.74 -7.74 1.12
C GLU A 52 -11.54 -8.90 0.13
N ASN A 53 -11.41 -8.59 -1.17
CA ASN A 53 -11.38 -9.57 -2.26
C ASN A 53 -10.00 -9.75 -2.91
N LEU A 54 -9.07 -8.81 -2.70
CA LEU A 54 -7.71 -8.92 -3.21
C LEU A 54 -6.88 -9.85 -2.32
N GLU A 55 -6.28 -10.87 -2.93
CA GLU A 55 -5.33 -11.75 -2.24
C GLU A 55 -3.91 -11.51 -2.75
N GLY A 56 -2.96 -11.42 -1.82
CA GLY A 56 -1.55 -11.23 -2.14
C GLY A 56 -0.92 -10.03 -1.44
N ALA A 57 0.20 -9.58 -1.98
CA ALA A 57 1.01 -8.50 -1.41
C ALA A 57 0.76 -7.20 -2.18
N TYR A 58 0.20 -6.20 -1.52
CA TYR A 58 -0.01 -4.89 -2.12
C TYR A 58 0.17 -3.73 -1.13
N ALA A 59 0.63 -2.62 -1.67
CA ALA A 59 0.58 -1.29 -1.08
C ALA A 59 0.18 -0.35 -2.20
N MET A 60 -0.95 0.32 -2.05
CA MET A 60 -1.57 1.09 -3.13
C MET A 60 -1.88 2.51 -2.71
N VAL A 61 -1.78 3.42 -3.67
CA VAL A 61 -2.22 4.80 -3.55
C VAL A 61 -3.22 5.08 -4.66
N LEU A 62 -4.34 5.70 -4.32
CA LEU A 62 -5.39 6.09 -5.26
C LEU A 62 -5.73 7.56 -5.06
N ALA A 63 -5.70 8.33 -6.13
CA ALA A 63 -6.09 9.73 -6.12
C ALA A 63 -7.50 9.92 -6.71
N SER A 64 -8.32 10.71 -6.05
CA SER A 64 -9.60 11.24 -6.55
C SER A 64 -9.58 12.76 -6.52
N PRO A 65 -10.56 13.45 -7.12
CA PRO A 65 -10.65 14.90 -7.02
C PRO A 65 -10.73 15.43 -5.59
N GLU A 66 -11.33 14.65 -4.66
CA GLU A 66 -11.60 15.08 -3.28
C GLU A 66 -10.56 14.57 -2.27
N ALA A 67 -9.84 13.49 -2.58
CA ALA A 67 -8.98 12.84 -1.61
C ALA A 67 -7.88 11.97 -2.24
N LEU A 68 -6.81 11.77 -1.48
CA LEU A 68 -5.83 10.72 -1.68
C LEU A 68 -6.12 9.58 -0.71
N TYR A 69 -6.06 8.34 -1.18
CA TYR A 69 -6.18 7.14 -0.37
C TYR A 69 -4.90 6.34 -0.42
N ALA A 70 -4.46 5.84 0.73
CA ALA A 70 -3.34 4.89 0.85
C ALA A 70 -3.84 3.65 1.59
N PHE A 71 -3.58 2.46 1.07
CA PHE A 71 -4.04 1.23 1.71
C PHE A 71 -3.06 0.08 1.50
N ARG A 72 -2.99 -0.79 2.50
CA ARG A 72 -1.99 -1.85 2.60
C ARG A 72 -2.65 -3.21 2.81
N ASP A 73 -2.04 -4.27 2.25
CA ASP A 73 -2.55 -5.64 2.38
C ASP A 73 -2.67 -6.08 3.86
N PRO A 74 -3.57 -7.04 4.18
CA PRO A 74 -3.86 -7.44 5.55
C PRO A 74 -2.66 -8.04 6.31
N HIS A 75 -1.63 -8.52 5.62
CA HIS A 75 -0.40 -9.03 6.21
C HIS A 75 0.70 -7.96 6.34
N GLY A 76 0.55 -6.82 5.65
CA GLY A 76 1.57 -5.78 5.58
C GLY A 76 2.85 -6.23 4.87
N ILE A 77 2.73 -7.07 3.81
CA ILE A 77 3.88 -7.64 3.11
C ILE A 77 4.70 -6.56 2.41
N ARG A 78 4.01 -5.60 1.75
CA ARG A 78 4.70 -4.48 1.09
C ARG A 78 4.71 -3.26 2.00
N PRO A 79 5.85 -2.56 2.07
CA PRO A 79 5.96 -1.38 2.91
C PRO A 79 5.14 -0.20 2.34
N LEU A 80 4.63 0.63 3.22
CA LEU A 80 3.96 1.89 2.88
C LEU A 80 4.02 2.81 4.10
N CYS A 81 4.61 3.99 3.94
CA CYS A 81 4.76 4.96 5.01
C CYS A 81 4.15 6.32 4.66
N ILE A 82 3.85 7.07 5.70
CA ILE A 82 3.23 8.40 5.66
C ILE A 82 4.23 9.41 6.21
N GLY A 83 4.38 10.50 5.50
CA GLY A 83 5.11 11.68 5.93
C GLY A 83 4.27 12.94 5.85
N GLN A 84 4.67 13.96 6.57
CA GLN A 84 4.08 15.28 6.53
C GLN A 84 5.09 16.32 6.06
N LEU A 85 4.71 17.14 5.10
CA LEU A 85 5.52 18.27 4.67
C LEU A 85 5.61 19.32 5.80
N PRO A 86 6.74 20.04 5.89
CA PRO A 86 6.91 21.10 6.89
C PRO A 86 5.76 22.11 6.85
N GLU A 87 5.44 22.71 8.00
CA GLU A 87 4.38 23.71 8.16
C GLU A 87 2.97 23.20 7.82
N GLY A 88 2.76 21.87 7.81
CA GLY A 88 1.46 21.28 7.50
C GLY A 88 1.02 21.44 6.05
N ARG A 89 1.95 21.70 5.11
CA ARG A 89 1.65 21.95 3.69
C ARG A 89 1.06 20.77 2.94
N GLY A 90 1.04 19.58 3.54
CA GLY A 90 0.43 18.42 2.94
C GLY A 90 1.00 17.10 3.44
N TRP A 91 0.49 16.02 2.87
CA TRP A 91 0.87 14.65 3.18
C TRP A 91 1.64 14.02 2.04
N VAL A 92 2.57 13.15 2.37
CA VAL A 92 3.33 12.33 1.42
C VAL A 92 3.14 10.87 1.77
N VAL A 93 2.91 10.05 0.77
CA VAL A 93 2.86 8.60 0.92
C VAL A 93 3.96 7.99 0.06
N SER A 94 4.77 7.12 0.64
CA SER A 94 5.88 6.47 -0.03
C SER A 94 5.99 5.00 0.40
N SER A 95 6.58 4.16 -0.45
CA SER A 95 6.93 2.79 -0.09
C SER A 95 8.11 2.73 0.87
N GLU A 96 8.96 3.77 0.90
CA GLU A 96 10.19 3.82 1.68
C GLU A 96 10.41 5.20 2.30
N THR A 97 11.02 5.24 3.50
CA THR A 97 11.29 6.51 4.21
C THR A 97 12.25 7.42 3.44
N CYS A 98 13.19 6.86 2.66
CA CYS A 98 14.08 7.67 1.81
C CYS A 98 13.31 8.51 0.78
N GLY A 99 12.11 8.10 0.36
CA GLY A 99 11.25 8.90 -0.50
C GLY A 99 10.68 10.14 0.20
N LEU A 100 10.47 10.05 1.52
CA LEU A 100 10.08 11.19 2.34
C LEU A 100 11.22 12.19 2.49
N ASP A 101 12.43 11.69 2.74
CA ASP A 101 13.65 12.50 2.89
C ASP A 101 13.92 13.36 1.64
N ILE A 102 13.75 12.78 0.45
CA ILE A 102 13.99 13.47 -0.82
C ILE A 102 13.09 14.71 -0.98
N VAL A 103 11.86 14.64 -0.50
CA VAL A 103 10.90 15.75 -0.59
C VAL A 103 10.86 16.62 0.66
N GLY A 104 11.70 16.32 1.66
CA GLY A 104 11.77 17.06 2.92
C GLY A 104 10.53 16.83 3.80
N ALA A 105 9.86 15.70 3.69
CA ALA A 105 8.74 15.33 4.54
C ALA A 105 9.24 14.61 5.80
N GLU A 106 8.68 14.96 6.95
CA GLU A 106 8.94 14.27 8.20
C GLU A 106 8.13 12.96 8.26
N TYR A 107 8.80 11.86 8.66
CA TYR A 107 8.14 10.58 8.85
C TYR A 107 7.12 10.66 10.00
N VAL A 108 5.90 10.23 9.74
CA VAL A 108 4.81 10.18 10.73
C VAL A 108 4.63 8.76 11.24
N ARG A 109 4.34 7.81 10.35
CA ARG A 109 4.18 6.38 10.67
C ARG A 109 4.06 5.53 9.40
N ASP A 110 4.10 4.23 9.57
CA ASP A 110 3.69 3.28 8.53
C ASP A 110 2.15 3.18 8.45
N VAL A 111 1.65 2.76 7.29
CA VAL A 111 0.27 2.29 7.13
C VAL A 111 0.20 0.88 7.68
N GLU A 112 -0.73 0.63 8.59
CA GLU A 112 -0.86 -0.66 9.26
C GLU A 112 -1.44 -1.74 8.30
N PRO A 113 -1.22 -3.04 8.59
CA PRO A 113 -1.81 -4.12 7.82
C PRO A 113 -3.34 -4.04 7.78
N GLY A 114 -3.91 -4.04 6.57
CA GLY A 114 -5.36 -3.94 6.36
C GLY A 114 -5.96 -2.55 6.60
N GLU A 115 -5.12 -1.56 6.83
CA GLU A 115 -5.54 -0.17 7.02
C GLU A 115 -5.74 0.53 5.67
N MET A 116 -6.73 1.44 5.65
CA MET A 116 -6.94 2.47 4.64
C MET A 116 -6.86 3.85 5.28
N VAL A 117 -6.05 4.72 4.70
CA VAL A 117 -5.87 6.11 5.15
C VAL A 117 -6.36 7.03 4.05
N ARG A 118 -7.23 7.98 4.42
CA ARG A 118 -7.73 9.03 3.54
C ARG A 118 -7.13 10.38 3.92
N PHE A 119 -6.61 11.08 2.94
CA PHE A 119 -6.04 12.43 3.08
C PHE A 119 -6.91 13.41 2.31
N THR A 120 -7.30 14.50 2.96
CA THR A 120 -8.06 15.62 2.40
C THR A 120 -7.45 16.95 2.84
N ALA A 121 -8.05 18.05 2.42
CA ALA A 121 -7.64 19.37 2.89
C ALA A 121 -7.83 19.56 4.40
N GLU A 122 -8.80 18.85 4.99
CA GLU A 122 -9.11 18.90 6.43
C GLU A 122 -8.14 18.03 7.27
N GLY A 123 -7.37 17.15 6.63
CA GLY A 123 -6.38 16.30 7.30
C GLY A 123 -6.42 14.83 6.89
N MET A 124 -5.90 13.99 7.79
CA MET A 124 -5.77 12.55 7.61
C MET A 124 -6.81 11.81 8.47
N VAL A 125 -7.52 10.88 7.86
CA VAL A 125 -8.44 9.97 8.55
C VAL A 125 -8.03 8.53 8.24
N SER A 126 -7.90 7.72 9.28
CA SER A 126 -7.50 6.31 9.22
C SER A 126 -8.65 5.40 9.61
N GLU A 127 -8.76 4.26 8.94
CA GLU A 127 -9.69 3.20 9.31
C GLU A 127 -9.08 1.81 9.05
N GLN A 128 -9.44 0.86 9.90
CA GLN A 128 -9.17 -0.57 9.66
C GLN A 128 -10.20 -1.09 8.65
N ALA A 129 -9.84 -1.06 7.36
CA ALA A 129 -10.76 -1.43 6.28
C ALA A 129 -11.04 -2.93 6.24
N VAL A 130 -10.02 -3.76 6.53
CA VAL A 130 -10.13 -5.21 6.67
C VAL A 130 -9.37 -5.68 7.91
N PRO A 131 -9.81 -6.77 8.57
CA PRO A 131 -9.10 -7.29 9.74
C PRO A 131 -7.64 -7.59 9.42
N PRO A 132 -6.69 -7.18 10.28
CA PRO A 132 -5.29 -7.53 10.09
C PRO A 132 -5.09 -9.03 10.27
N ARG A 133 -4.18 -9.60 9.48
CA ARG A 133 -3.72 -11.00 9.57
C ARG A 133 -2.33 -11.04 10.23
N PRO A 134 -1.82 -12.22 10.60
CA PRO A 134 -0.46 -12.33 11.09
C PRO A 134 0.52 -11.62 10.17
N ARG A 135 1.31 -10.71 10.75
CA ARG A 135 2.25 -9.88 10.01
C ARG A 135 3.25 -10.73 9.24
N ALA A 136 3.47 -10.42 7.99
CA ALA A 136 4.48 -11.05 7.16
C ALA A 136 5.22 -9.96 6.39
N SER A 137 6.55 -10.01 6.41
CA SER A 137 7.39 -9.08 5.64
C SER A 137 8.18 -9.85 4.59
N CYS A 138 8.37 -9.21 3.45
CA CYS A 138 9.19 -9.78 2.41
C CYS A 138 10.67 -9.60 2.78
N ILE A 139 11.40 -10.70 3.00
CA ILE A 139 12.84 -10.64 3.33
C ILE A 139 13.65 -9.93 2.24
N PHE A 140 13.20 -10.00 0.98
CA PHE A 140 13.87 -9.34 -0.14
C PHE A 140 13.85 -7.82 -0.05
N GLU A 141 12.98 -7.21 0.75
CA GLU A 141 13.06 -5.77 1.05
C GLU A 141 14.40 -5.45 1.73
N TYR A 142 14.80 -6.24 2.71
CA TYR A 142 16.07 -6.04 3.41
C TYR A 142 17.28 -6.54 2.60
N VAL A 143 17.15 -7.63 1.86
CA VAL A 143 18.25 -8.19 1.09
C VAL A 143 18.58 -7.36 -0.14
N TYR A 144 17.56 -6.90 -0.87
CA TYR A 144 17.75 -6.35 -2.21
C TYR A 144 16.92 -5.11 -2.55
N PHE A 145 15.58 -5.08 -2.28
CA PHE A 145 14.72 -4.05 -2.87
C PHE A 145 14.89 -2.67 -2.25
N ALA A 146 14.86 -2.57 -0.92
CA ALA A 146 14.86 -1.29 -0.24
C ALA A 146 16.24 -0.61 -0.33
N ARG A 147 16.22 0.70 -0.34
CA ARG A 147 17.47 1.49 -0.25
C ARG A 147 18.11 1.31 1.13
N PRO A 148 19.46 1.32 1.22
CA PRO A 148 20.16 1.15 2.51
C PRO A 148 19.81 2.20 3.55
N ASP A 149 19.50 3.41 3.13
CA ASP A 149 19.12 4.55 3.97
C ASP A 149 17.67 4.53 4.45
N SER A 150 16.86 3.56 3.98
CA SER A 150 15.47 3.39 4.42
C SER A 150 15.34 2.71 5.77
N VAL A 151 14.24 3.07 6.48
CA VAL A 151 13.75 2.36 7.65
C VAL A 151 12.42 1.71 7.26
N LEU A 152 12.27 0.41 7.46
CA LEU A 152 11.07 -0.36 7.18
C LEU A 152 10.58 -1.03 8.45
N ASP A 153 9.33 -0.85 8.81
CA ASP A 153 8.73 -1.43 10.03
C ASP A 153 9.60 -1.19 11.29
N GLY A 154 10.19 0.01 11.40
CA GLY A 154 11.06 0.42 12.50
C GLY A 154 12.49 -0.13 12.45
N GLN A 155 12.87 -0.89 11.42
CA GLN A 155 14.21 -1.47 11.27
C GLN A 155 15.00 -0.82 10.12
N SER A 156 16.23 -0.37 10.42
CA SER A 156 17.13 0.16 9.41
C SER A 156 17.60 -0.94 8.45
N VAL A 157 17.39 -0.73 7.16
CA VAL A 157 17.85 -1.65 6.08
C VAL A 157 19.38 -1.81 6.12
N TYR A 158 20.12 -0.73 6.33
CA TYR A 158 21.58 -0.77 6.44
C TYR A 158 22.05 -1.64 7.61
N GLN A 159 21.42 -1.50 8.80
CA GLN A 159 21.81 -2.31 9.97
C GLN A 159 21.47 -3.79 9.77
N ALA A 160 20.32 -4.09 9.16
CA ALA A 160 19.97 -5.46 8.81
C ALA A 160 21.00 -6.11 7.86
N ARG A 161 21.39 -5.39 6.79
CA ARG A 161 22.43 -5.88 5.85
C ARG A 161 23.80 -6.05 6.51
N ARG A 162 24.18 -5.14 7.41
CA ARG A 162 25.41 -5.31 8.19
C ARG A 162 25.38 -6.57 9.06
N ALA A 163 24.23 -6.84 9.71
CA ALA A 163 24.08 -8.05 10.52
C ALA A 163 24.20 -9.32 9.68
N MET A 164 23.53 -9.36 8.52
CA MET A 164 23.65 -10.47 7.55
C MET A 164 25.10 -10.69 7.10
N GLY A 165 25.83 -9.60 6.77
CA GLY A 165 27.22 -9.68 6.37
C GLY A 165 28.17 -10.19 7.47
N ARG A 166 27.90 -9.86 8.74
CA ARG A 166 28.68 -10.41 9.87
C ARG A 166 28.46 -11.90 10.01
N ILE A 167 27.20 -12.36 9.98
CA ILE A 167 26.86 -13.79 10.08
C ILE A 167 27.49 -14.59 8.92
N LEU A 168 27.58 -14.00 7.74
CA LEU A 168 28.16 -14.66 6.57
C LEU A 168 29.69 -14.74 6.64
N ALA A 169 30.34 -13.85 7.40
CA ALA A 169 31.81 -13.79 7.52
C ALA A 169 32.39 -14.75 8.59
N ASP A 170 31.56 -15.24 9.52
CA ASP A 170 31.87 -16.22 10.55
C ASP A 170 31.72 -17.66 10.02
#